data_0d97fe1767845f8c8e60ffef4f3352f0
#
_entry.id   0d97fe1767845f8c8e60ffef4f3352f0
#
_cell.length_a   1.000
_cell.length_b   1.000
_cell.length_c   1.000
_cell.angle_alpha   90.00
_cell.angle_beta   90.00
_cell.angle_gamma   90.00
#
_symmetry.space_group_name_H-M   'P 1'
#
loop_
_entity.id
_entity.type
_entity.pdbx_description
1 polymer ?
#
loop_
_entity_poly.entity_id
_entity_poly.type
_entity_poly.pdbx_seq_one_letter_code
_entity_poly.pdbx_strand_id
1 'polypeptide(L)'
;IDGVLVGGKAADGNLFKKNATYGVKDDSAYIAIANTSGLPQTLIKNPLYTSTYGMGEQIKQALNLGKKNIYLFLGGSSTNDCGAGMLAALGCKFFDENGEQFIPVGGTLGKIASIDDAEMRKSIEGVRFTALCDVKNPLLGKNGCSYVFAPQKGAKGDDLSTLEENMRLFYEKTKYLRVDQNFDGAGAAGGTG
;
A
#
# COMPACT_ATOMS: atom_id res chain seq x y z
N ILE A 1 8.94 6.80 15.40
CA ILE A 1 7.72 7.57 15.11
C ILE A 1 6.63 7.06 16.03
N ASP A 2 6.05 7.90 16.85
CA ASP A 2 4.95 7.54 17.75
C ASP A 2 3.62 7.52 16.98
N GLY A 3 2.84 6.46 17.20
CA GLY A 3 1.49 6.35 16.68
C GLY A 3 1.36 5.96 15.20
N VAL A 4 2.41 5.43 14.57
CA VAL A 4 2.33 4.89 13.20
C VAL A 4 1.36 3.71 13.17
N LEU A 5 0.46 3.71 12.18
CA LEU A 5 -0.44 2.59 11.91
C LEU A 5 0.31 1.47 11.21
N VAL A 6 0.33 0.30 11.84
CA VAL A 6 0.94 -0.90 11.27
C VAL A 6 -0.10 -1.68 10.49
N GLY A 7 0.29 -2.30 9.38
CA GLY A 7 -0.60 -3.09 8.54
C GLY A 7 -1.25 -4.25 9.29
N GLY A 8 -2.57 -4.26 9.30
CA GLY A 8 -3.43 -5.26 9.93
C GLY A 8 -4.51 -4.61 10.80
N LYS A 9 -5.68 -5.23 10.85
CA LYS A 9 -6.77 -4.79 11.71
C LYS A 9 -6.70 -5.55 13.04
N ALA A 10 -6.92 -4.84 14.15
CA ALA A 10 -7.25 -5.43 15.42
C ALA A 10 -8.60 -6.18 15.35
N ALA A 11 -8.94 -6.96 16.38
CA ALA A 11 -10.21 -7.70 16.40
C ALA A 11 -11.45 -6.81 16.29
N ASP A 12 -11.34 -5.53 16.67
CA ASP A 12 -12.39 -4.50 16.53
C ASP A 12 -12.45 -3.86 15.13
N GLY A 13 -11.62 -4.31 14.18
CA GLY A 13 -11.57 -3.80 12.83
C GLY A 13 -10.71 -2.56 12.62
N ASN A 14 -10.12 -2.00 13.67
CA ASN A 14 -9.24 -0.83 13.57
C ASN A 14 -7.80 -1.23 13.22
N LEU A 15 -7.07 -0.32 12.56
CA LEU A 15 -5.63 -0.45 12.38
C LEU A 15 -4.93 -0.23 13.72
N PHE A 16 -4.07 -1.15 14.13
CA PHE A 16 -3.34 -0.95 15.37
C PHE A 16 -2.09 -0.09 15.17
N LYS A 17 -1.72 0.63 16.22
CA LYS A 17 -0.59 1.57 16.21
C LYS A 17 0.67 0.90 16.76
N LYS A 18 1.81 1.29 16.20
CA LYS A 18 3.13 0.87 16.64
C LYS A 18 4.16 1.93 16.30
N ASN A 19 5.23 1.99 17.09
CA ASN A 19 6.39 2.79 16.75
C ASN A 19 7.18 2.10 15.65
N ALA A 20 7.58 2.86 14.65
CA ALA A 20 8.41 2.41 13.54
C ALA A 20 9.48 3.45 13.21
N THR A 21 10.59 3.00 12.63
CA THR A 21 11.72 3.86 12.29
C THR A 21 11.95 3.88 10.78
N TYR A 22 12.54 4.94 10.29
CA TYR A 22 13.08 5.06 8.94
C TYR A 22 14.36 5.89 8.95
N GLY A 23 15.20 5.73 7.92
CA GLY A 23 16.44 6.47 7.79
C GLY A 23 16.23 7.83 7.12
N VAL A 24 17.01 8.83 7.52
CA VAL A 24 17.09 10.11 6.82
C VAL A 24 18.55 10.50 6.63
N LYS A 25 18.86 11.06 5.47
CA LYS A 25 20.16 11.64 5.15
C LYS A 25 19.96 12.77 4.15
N ASP A 26 20.50 13.92 4.42
CA ASP A 26 20.40 15.13 3.61
C ASP A 26 18.92 15.42 3.26
N ASP A 27 18.53 15.51 2.00
CA ASP A 27 17.17 15.69 1.50
C ASP A 27 16.43 14.37 1.22
N SER A 28 16.98 13.24 1.64
CA SER A 28 16.49 11.89 1.35
C SER A 28 15.90 11.19 2.58
N ALA A 29 14.88 10.35 2.35
CA ALA A 29 14.34 9.41 3.33
C ALA A 29 14.34 7.99 2.78
N TYR A 30 14.64 7.02 3.64
CA TYR A 30 14.77 5.60 3.35
C TYR A 30 13.77 4.82 4.18
N ILE A 31 12.69 4.35 3.54
CA ILE A 31 11.51 3.78 4.21
C ILE A 31 11.32 2.34 3.77
N ALA A 32 11.33 1.41 4.73
CA ALA A 32 11.08 0.00 4.47
C ALA A 32 9.63 -0.36 4.83
N ILE A 33 8.88 -0.92 3.88
CA ILE A 33 7.50 -1.38 4.10
C ILE A 33 7.41 -2.40 5.24
N ALA A 34 8.45 -3.20 5.43
CA ALA A 34 8.51 -4.20 6.50
C ALA A 34 8.41 -3.62 7.91
N ASN A 35 8.75 -2.34 8.11
CA ASN A 35 8.75 -1.70 9.42
C ASN A 35 7.34 -1.31 9.91
N THR A 36 6.40 -1.11 8.99
CA THR A 36 5.02 -0.66 9.28
C THR A 36 3.95 -1.61 8.75
N SER A 37 4.21 -2.26 7.62
CA SER A 37 3.25 -3.11 6.92
C SER A 37 3.85 -4.48 6.57
N GLY A 38 4.83 -4.94 7.36
CA GLY A 38 5.55 -6.19 7.17
C GLY A 38 4.89 -7.38 7.84
N LEU A 39 5.20 -8.58 7.34
CA LEU A 39 4.72 -9.85 7.92
C LEU A 39 5.07 -10.02 9.42
N PRO A 40 6.28 -9.65 9.91
CA PRO A 40 6.59 -9.74 11.33
C PRO A 40 5.80 -8.74 12.20
N GLN A 41 5.25 -7.69 11.62
CA GLN A 41 4.49 -6.66 12.32
C GLN A 41 3.00 -6.96 12.39
N THR A 42 2.52 -7.92 11.60
CA THR A 42 1.10 -8.20 11.43
C THR A 42 0.64 -9.23 12.47
N LEU A 43 -0.34 -8.86 13.31
CA LEU A 43 -0.93 -9.77 14.30
C LEU A 43 -1.79 -10.86 13.63
N ILE A 44 -2.53 -10.49 12.60
CA ILE A 44 -3.39 -11.40 11.84
C ILE A 44 -2.84 -11.48 10.41
N LYS A 45 -2.28 -12.62 10.04
CA LYS A 45 -1.80 -12.87 8.68
C LYS A 45 -2.98 -13.12 7.74
N ASN A 46 -3.53 -12.05 7.21
CA ASN A 46 -4.55 -12.13 6.15
C ASN A 46 -4.49 -10.83 5.31
N PRO A 47 -4.05 -10.91 4.04
CA PRO A 47 -3.87 -9.74 3.18
C PRO A 47 -5.19 -9.09 2.74
N LEU A 48 -6.34 -9.69 3.02
CA LEU A 48 -7.65 -9.04 2.86
C LEU A 48 -7.83 -7.84 3.80
N TYR A 49 -7.11 -7.82 4.95
CA TYR A 49 -7.30 -6.83 6.02
C TYR A 49 -6.07 -5.99 6.33
N THR A 50 -4.92 -6.30 5.74
CA THR A 50 -3.68 -5.54 5.98
C THR A 50 -3.61 -4.31 5.08
N SER A 51 -2.89 -3.26 5.54
CA SER A 51 -2.82 -1.97 4.86
C SER A 51 -1.40 -1.43 4.81
N THR A 52 -1.08 -0.73 3.74
CA THR A 52 0.14 0.08 3.58
C THR A 52 0.05 1.45 4.26
N TYR A 53 -1.02 1.75 4.99
CA TYR A 53 -1.28 3.06 5.61
C TYR A 53 -0.10 3.56 6.45
N GLY A 54 0.48 2.69 7.30
CA GLY A 54 1.63 3.06 8.14
C GLY A 54 2.88 3.47 7.35
N MET A 55 3.11 2.89 6.17
CA MET A 55 4.16 3.34 5.27
C MET A 55 3.88 4.76 4.75
N GLY A 56 2.63 5.06 4.41
CA GLY A 56 2.20 6.40 4.02
C GLY A 56 2.39 7.43 5.13
N GLU A 57 2.16 7.07 6.40
CA GLU A 57 2.44 7.95 7.55
C GLU A 57 3.94 8.27 7.67
N GLN A 58 4.83 7.30 7.45
CA GLN A 58 6.27 7.55 7.42
C GLN A 58 6.67 8.48 6.29
N ILE A 59 6.11 8.29 5.09
CA ILE A 59 6.33 9.19 3.95
C ILE A 59 5.86 10.61 4.32
N LYS A 60 4.64 10.76 4.84
CA LYS A 60 4.09 12.07 5.25
C LYS A 60 4.99 12.78 6.25
N GLN A 61 5.56 12.05 7.22
CA GLN A 61 6.51 12.63 8.17
C GLN A 61 7.83 13.05 7.50
N ALA A 62 8.35 12.22 6.57
CA ALA A 62 9.55 12.57 5.82
C ALA A 62 9.33 13.85 4.99
N LEU A 63 8.17 14.00 4.36
CA LEU A 63 7.77 15.22 3.63
C LEU A 63 7.70 16.43 4.55
N ASN A 64 7.12 16.29 5.75
CA ASN A 64 7.07 17.34 6.76
C ASN A 64 8.47 17.79 7.25
N LEU A 65 9.47 16.88 7.18
CA LEU A 65 10.88 17.19 7.43
C LEU A 65 11.60 17.77 6.20
N GLY A 66 10.86 18.11 5.13
CA GLY A 66 11.40 18.71 3.92
C GLY A 66 12.14 17.74 2.98
N LYS A 67 12.03 16.42 3.19
CA LYS A 67 12.69 15.44 2.33
C LYS A 67 12.05 15.42 0.95
N LYS A 68 12.87 15.40 -0.10
CA LYS A 68 12.45 15.47 -1.51
C LYS A 68 12.71 14.17 -2.29
N ASN A 69 13.61 13.32 -1.78
CA ASN A 69 13.91 12.02 -2.37
C ASN A 69 13.45 10.91 -1.42
N ILE A 70 12.46 10.13 -1.82
CA ILE A 70 11.88 9.06 -1.01
C ILE A 70 12.24 7.72 -1.63
N TYR A 71 13.03 6.93 -0.92
CA TYR A 71 13.42 5.57 -1.31
C TYR A 71 12.58 4.56 -0.55
N LEU A 72 11.83 3.72 -1.28
CA LEU A 72 10.89 2.75 -0.73
C LEU A 72 11.43 1.34 -0.94
N PHE A 73 11.73 0.64 0.15
CA PHE A 73 12.16 -0.77 0.13
C PHE A 73 10.93 -1.66 0.28
N LEU A 74 10.60 -2.43 -0.76
CA LEU A 74 9.32 -3.13 -0.88
C LEU A 74 9.34 -4.61 -0.43
N GLY A 75 10.45 -5.09 0.13
CA GLY A 75 10.57 -6.46 0.62
C GLY A 75 9.83 -6.71 1.94
N GLY A 76 9.33 -7.94 2.13
CA GLY A 76 8.76 -8.41 3.41
C GLY A 76 7.37 -7.89 3.75
N SER A 77 6.58 -7.39 2.80
CA SER A 77 5.23 -6.86 3.02
C SER A 77 4.21 -7.93 3.44
N SER A 78 3.20 -7.54 4.23
CA SER A 78 2.03 -8.34 4.57
C SER A 78 0.78 -7.98 3.76
N THR A 79 0.86 -6.97 2.89
CA THR A 79 -0.27 -6.29 2.25
C THR A 79 -0.52 -6.75 0.83
N ASN A 80 -1.75 -6.54 0.35
CA ASN A 80 -2.16 -6.76 -1.04
C ASN A 80 -3.18 -5.68 -1.45
N ASP A 81 -2.88 -4.41 -1.10
CA ASP A 81 -3.79 -3.27 -1.21
C ASP A 81 -3.38 -2.28 -2.30
N CYS A 82 -2.49 -2.65 -3.23
CA CYS A 82 -2.00 -1.79 -4.32
C CYS A 82 -1.48 -0.43 -3.83
N GLY A 83 -0.96 -0.34 -2.61
CA GLY A 83 -0.53 0.93 -2.04
C GLY A 83 -1.68 1.88 -1.67
N ALA A 84 -2.95 1.46 -1.77
CA ALA A 84 -4.09 2.33 -1.52
C ALA A 84 -4.10 2.90 -0.08
N GLY A 85 -3.70 2.10 0.91
CA GLY A 85 -3.52 2.60 2.27
C GLY A 85 -2.46 3.69 2.37
N MET A 86 -1.32 3.52 1.69
CA MET A 86 -0.26 4.52 1.62
C MET A 86 -0.76 5.83 0.99
N LEU A 87 -1.50 5.74 -0.11
CA LEU A 87 -2.10 6.90 -0.76
C LEU A 87 -3.12 7.60 0.16
N ALA A 88 -3.93 6.83 0.91
CA ALA A 88 -4.88 7.38 1.87
C ALA A 88 -4.18 8.19 2.98
N ALA A 89 -3.06 7.71 3.52
CA ALA A 89 -2.29 8.43 4.52
C ALA A 89 -1.67 9.73 3.99
N LEU A 90 -1.40 9.80 2.69
CA LEU A 90 -0.90 10.99 2.00
C LEU A 90 -2.01 11.98 1.61
N GLY A 91 -3.27 11.66 1.88
CA GLY A 91 -4.41 12.55 1.63
C GLY A 91 -5.32 12.16 0.47
N CYS A 92 -5.09 11.01 -0.17
CA CYS A 92 -6.03 10.46 -1.14
C CYS A 92 -7.30 9.97 -0.42
N LYS A 93 -8.48 10.34 -0.90
CA LYS A 93 -9.76 9.93 -0.32
C LYS A 93 -10.43 8.91 -1.24
N PHE A 94 -10.87 7.82 -0.63
CA PHE A 94 -11.58 6.74 -1.32
C PHE A 94 -13.00 6.68 -0.78
N PHE A 95 -13.98 6.63 -1.67
CA PHE A 95 -15.39 6.60 -1.32
C PHE A 95 -16.06 5.36 -1.91
N ASP A 96 -16.98 4.78 -1.16
CA ASP A 96 -17.84 3.69 -1.63
C ASP A 96 -19.05 4.19 -2.45
N GLU A 97 -19.94 3.27 -2.83
CA GLU A 97 -21.15 3.59 -3.61
C GLU A 97 -22.14 4.50 -2.86
N ASN A 98 -22.09 4.53 -1.53
CA ASN A 98 -22.92 5.40 -0.70
C ASN A 98 -22.29 6.77 -0.47
N GLY A 99 -21.06 7.01 -0.98
CA GLY A 99 -20.30 8.22 -0.73
C GLY A 99 -19.60 8.25 0.63
N GLU A 100 -19.53 7.10 1.33
CA GLU A 100 -18.83 7.00 2.60
C GLU A 100 -17.32 6.84 2.38
N GLN A 101 -16.54 7.68 3.08
CA GLN A 101 -15.08 7.62 2.99
C GLN A 101 -14.55 6.45 3.82
N PHE A 102 -13.59 5.69 3.26
CA PHE A 102 -12.93 4.59 3.96
C PHE A 102 -11.46 4.46 3.58
N ILE A 103 -10.69 3.72 4.39
CA ILE A 103 -9.31 3.33 4.08
C ILE A 103 -9.34 1.95 3.43
N PRO A 104 -8.95 1.82 2.15
CA PRO A 104 -8.97 0.54 1.45
C PRO A 104 -7.92 -0.44 2.01
N VAL A 105 -8.28 -1.72 1.94
CA VAL A 105 -7.41 -2.87 2.16
C VAL A 105 -7.61 -3.87 1.02
N GLY A 106 -6.81 -4.91 0.91
CA GLY A 106 -6.92 -5.89 -0.19
C GLY A 106 -8.34 -6.41 -0.41
N GLY A 107 -9.07 -6.69 0.68
CA GLY A 107 -10.45 -7.17 0.63
C GLY A 107 -11.50 -6.12 0.25
N THR A 108 -11.16 -4.85 0.20
CA THR A 108 -12.12 -3.76 -0.05
C THR A 108 -11.78 -2.86 -1.24
N LEU A 109 -10.71 -3.13 -1.98
CA LEU A 109 -10.35 -2.34 -3.17
C LEU A 109 -11.49 -2.29 -4.20
N GLY A 110 -12.22 -3.39 -4.36
CA GLY A 110 -13.37 -3.47 -5.26
C GLY A 110 -14.55 -2.58 -4.88
N LYS A 111 -14.66 -2.16 -3.60
CA LYS A 111 -15.73 -1.28 -3.11
C LYS A 111 -15.52 0.20 -3.45
N ILE A 112 -14.33 0.57 -3.93
CA ILE A 112 -14.05 1.96 -4.28
C ILE A 112 -14.96 2.37 -5.46
N ALA A 113 -15.83 3.34 -5.25
CA ALA A 113 -16.67 3.94 -6.29
C ALA A 113 -16.03 5.18 -6.89
N SER A 114 -15.44 6.06 -6.06
CA SER A 114 -14.74 7.27 -6.51
C SER A 114 -13.48 7.55 -5.70
N ILE A 115 -12.58 8.34 -6.30
CA ILE A 115 -11.27 8.71 -5.74
C ILE A 115 -11.10 10.21 -5.87
N ASP A 116 -10.74 10.88 -4.75
CA ASP A 116 -10.28 12.26 -4.73
C ASP A 116 -8.79 12.27 -4.32
N ASP A 117 -7.92 12.55 -5.26
CA ASP A 117 -6.46 12.54 -5.07
C ASP A 117 -5.83 13.94 -5.01
N ALA A 118 -6.65 15.00 -4.98
CA ALA A 118 -6.18 16.39 -5.08
C ALA A 118 -5.22 16.77 -3.93
N GLU A 119 -5.56 16.43 -2.70
CA GLU A 119 -4.74 16.71 -1.52
C GLU A 119 -3.41 15.93 -1.56
N MET A 120 -3.49 14.65 -1.93
CA MET A 120 -2.33 13.79 -2.06
C MET A 120 -1.37 14.33 -3.13
N ARG A 121 -1.85 14.67 -4.33
CA ARG A 121 -1.02 15.24 -5.41
C ARG A 121 -0.29 16.49 -4.97
N LYS A 122 -0.98 17.39 -4.25
CA LYS A 122 -0.37 18.59 -3.69
C LYS A 122 0.72 18.27 -2.67
N SER A 123 0.50 17.26 -1.83
CA SER A 123 1.45 16.88 -0.77
C SER A 123 2.77 16.30 -1.32
N ILE A 124 2.74 15.67 -2.49
CA ILE A 124 3.90 15.02 -3.13
C ILE A 124 4.50 15.84 -4.29
N GLU A 125 4.03 17.06 -4.52
CA GLU A 125 4.52 17.90 -5.59
C GLU A 125 6.02 18.18 -5.44
N GLY A 126 6.79 17.94 -6.51
CA GLY A 126 8.25 18.10 -6.53
C GLY A 126 9.01 17.03 -5.73
N VAL A 127 8.36 15.95 -5.30
CA VAL A 127 8.98 14.81 -4.60
C VAL A 127 9.32 13.70 -5.59
N ARG A 128 10.52 13.15 -5.47
CA ARG A 128 10.97 11.98 -6.24
C ARG A 128 10.80 10.72 -5.42
N PHE A 129 10.07 9.76 -5.96
CA PHE A 129 9.95 8.42 -5.39
C PHE A 129 10.81 7.42 -6.17
N THR A 130 11.49 6.54 -5.45
CA THR A 130 12.26 5.42 -6.03
C THR A 130 11.87 4.15 -5.29
N ALA A 131 11.20 3.24 -5.97
CA ALA A 131 10.90 1.91 -5.45
C ALA A 131 12.09 0.96 -5.67
N LEU A 132 12.47 0.24 -4.62
CA LEU A 132 13.52 -0.77 -4.62
C LEU A 132 12.87 -2.13 -4.37
N CYS A 133 12.85 -2.95 -5.41
CA CYS A 133 12.33 -4.33 -5.35
C CYS A 133 13.23 -5.27 -6.15
N ASP A 134 13.23 -6.54 -5.77
CA ASP A 134 14.02 -7.61 -6.38
C ASP A 134 13.16 -8.64 -7.14
N VAL A 135 11.86 -8.35 -7.28
CA VAL A 135 10.91 -9.21 -7.99
C VAL A 135 10.49 -8.59 -9.33
N LYS A 136 10.17 -9.44 -10.30
CA LYS A 136 9.71 -9.04 -11.64
C LYS A 136 8.24 -9.37 -11.92
N ASN A 137 7.52 -9.84 -10.91
CA ASN A 137 6.14 -10.24 -11.06
C ASN A 137 5.27 -9.07 -11.52
N PRO A 138 4.37 -9.30 -12.51
CA PRO A 138 3.38 -8.32 -12.91
C PRO A 138 2.36 -8.07 -11.81
N LEU A 139 1.54 -7.04 -11.96
CA LEU A 139 0.48 -6.73 -11.03
C LEU A 139 -0.57 -7.84 -10.98
N LEU A 140 -1.08 -8.25 -12.13
CA LEU A 140 -2.21 -9.17 -12.32
C LEU A 140 -1.82 -10.46 -13.06
N GLY A 141 -2.72 -11.45 -13.00
CA GLY A 141 -2.61 -12.70 -13.71
C GLY A 141 -1.98 -13.82 -12.88
N LYS A 142 -1.81 -15.02 -13.47
CA LYS A 142 -1.31 -16.21 -12.76
C LYS A 142 0.06 -16.03 -12.10
N ASN A 143 0.90 -15.15 -12.66
CA ASN A 143 2.20 -14.79 -12.12
C ASN A 143 2.15 -13.46 -11.38
N GLY A 144 0.98 -12.88 -11.18
CA GLY A 144 0.73 -11.63 -10.49
C GLY A 144 0.86 -11.72 -8.98
N CYS A 145 0.84 -10.58 -8.33
CA CYS A 145 1.15 -10.49 -6.92
C CYS A 145 0.16 -11.25 -6.02
N SER A 146 -1.14 -11.29 -6.36
CA SER A 146 -2.14 -11.99 -5.57
C SER A 146 -1.88 -13.49 -5.54
N TYR A 147 -1.68 -14.12 -6.69
CA TYR A 147 -1.47 -15.56 -6.76
C TYR A 147 -0.10 -16.00 -6.25
N VAL A 148 0.95 -15.20 -6.49
CA VAL A 148 2.33 -15.58 -6.13
C VAL A 148 2.64 -15.27 -4.67
N PHE A 149 2.26 -14.10 -4.18
CA PHE A 149 2.72 -13.61 -2.87
C PHE A 149 1.66 -13.61 -1.77
N ALA A 150 0.34 -13.61 -2.09
CA ALA A 150 -0.67 -13.58 -1.06
C ALA A 150 -0.75 -14.87 -0.21
N PRO A 151 -0.43 -16.08 -0.71
CA PRO A 151 -0.42 -17.29 0.12
C PRO A 151 0.53 -17.18 1.33
N GLN A 152 1.77 -16.70 1.14
CA GLN A 152 2.72 -16.50 2.25
C GLN A 152 2.27 -15.41 3.25
N LYS A 153 1.36 -14.52 2.83
CA LYS A 153 0.76 -13.48 3.66
C LYS A 153 -0.50 -13.96 4.39
N GLY A 154 -0.91 -15.22 4.17
CA GLY A 154 -2.01 -15.88 4.87
C GLY A 154 -3.29 -16.03 4.06
N ALA A 155 -3.34 -15.65 2.78
CA ALA A 155 -4.49 -15.87 1.90
C ALA A 155 -4.67 -17.37 1.61
N LYS A 156 -5.93 -17.84 1.59
CA LYS A 156 -6.28 -19.25 1.36
C LYS A 156 -7.51 -19.36 0.47
N GLY A 157 -7.57 -20.40 -0.33
CA GLY A 157 -8.76 -20.72 -1.14
C GLY A 157 -9.24 -19.53 -1.96
N ASP A 158 -10.49 -19.12 -1.75
CA ASP A 158 -11.15 -18.04 -2.48
C ASP A 158 -10.59 -16.63 -2.19
N ASP A 159 -9.77 -16.48 -1.13
CA ASP A 159 -9.10 -15.19 -0.86
C ASP A 159 -8.25 -14.75 -2.05
N LEU A 160 -7.61 -15.69 -2.75
CA LEU A 160 -6.73 -15.39 -3.88
C LEU A 160 -7.49 -14.78 -5.06
N SER A 161 -8.62 -15.39 -5.42
CA SER A 161 -9.49 -14.86 -6.49
C SER A 161 -10.12 -13.52 -6.10
N THR A 162 -10.50 -13.37 -4.82
CA THR A 162 -11.05 -12.12 -4.28
C THR A 162 -10.01 -10.99 -4.34
N LEU A 163 -8.78 -11.25 -3.92
CA LEU A 163 -7.68 -10.26 -3.98
C LEU A 163 -7.34 -9.88 -5.41
N GLU A 164 -7.27 -10.85 -6.32
CA GLU A 164 -6.99 -10.62 -7.73
C GLU A 164 -8.07 -9.76 -8.37
N GLU A 165 -9.34 -10.09 -8.17
CA GLU A 165 -10.47 -9.35 -8.72
C GLU A 165 -10.53 -7.92 -8.16
N ASN A 166 -10.38 -7.76 -6.86
CA ASN A 166 -10.35 -6.45 -6.20
C ASN A 166 -9.22 -5.57 -6.75
N MET A 167 -8.04 -6.16 -6.96
CA MET A 167 -6.88 -5.47 -7.53
C MET A 167 -7.15 -5.07 -9.00
N ARG A 168 -7.78 -5.96 -9.78
CA ARG A 168 -8.17 -5.68 -11.17
C ARG A 168 -9.15 -4.50 -11.24
N LEU A 169 -10.16 -4.48 -10.35
CA LEU A 169 -11.13 -3.38 -10.28
C LEU A 169 -10.46 -2.06 -9.90
N PHE A 170 -9.55 -2.08 -8.95
CA PHE A 170 -8.77 -0.90 -8.56
C PHE A 170 -7.86 -0.42 -9.70
N TYR A 171 -7.20 -1.35 -10.38
CA TYR A 171 -6.39 -1.07 -11.55
C TYR A 171 -7.20 -0.33 -12.63
N GLU A 172 -8.38 -0.83 -13.00
CA GLU A 172 -9.25 -0.21 -14.00
C GLU A 172 -9.67 1.21 -13.60
N LYS A 173 -9.94 1.45 -12.31
CA LYS A 173 -10.31 2.77 -11.78
C LYS A 173 -9.14 3.76 -11.74
N THR A 174 -7.90 3.27 -11.67
CA THR A 174 -6.70 4.11 -11.53
C THR A 174 -5.85 4.18 -12.79
N LYS A 175 -6.22 3.50 -13.87
CA LYS A 175 -5.41 3.45 -15.10
C LYS A 175 -5.14 4.82 -15.74
N TYR A 176 -6.01 5.81 -15.50
CA TYR A 176 -5.79 7.18 -15.97
C TYR A 176 -4.64 7.90 -15.25
N LEU A 177 -4.18 7.37 -14.11
CA LEU A 177 -3.06 7.90 -13.32
C LEU A 177 -1.70 7.34 -13.75
N ARG A 178 -1.66 6.33 -14.62
CA ARG A 178 -0.49 5.49 -14.88
C ARG A 178 -0.17 5.47 -16.38
N VAL A 179 1.12 5.47 -16.68
CA VAL A 179 1.62 5.40 -18.05
C VAL A 179 1.67 3.96 -18.53
N ASP A 180 2.16 3.05 -17.71
CA ASP A 180 2.17 1.59 -17.92
C ASP A 180 2.03 0.90 -16.56
N GLN A 181 1.31 -0.19 -16.51
CA GLN A 181 0.99 -0.86 -15.25
C GLN A 181 1.44 -2.31 -15.21
N ASN A 182 1.96 -2.81 -16.32
CA ASN A 182 2.40 -4.19 -16.42
C ASN A 182 3.92 -4.26 -16.65
N PHE A 183 4.66 -3.40 -15.95
CA PHE A 183 6.11 -3.43 -15.95
C PHE A 183 6.64 -4.44 -14.94
N ASP A 184 7.88 -4.87 -15.15
CA ASP A 184 8.58 -5.76 -14.23
C ASP A 184 8.65 -5.15 -12.82
N GLY A 185 8.09 -5.86 -11.84
CA GLY A 185 8.06 -5.42 -10.45
C GLY A 185 6.78 -4.71 -10.00
N ALA A 186 5.82 -4.45 -10.89
CA ALA A 186 4.52 -3.85 -10.52
C ALA A 186 3.79 -4.63 -9.43
N GLY A 187 3.99 -5.95 -9.34
CA GLY A 187 3.43 -6.80 -8.30
C GLY A 187 4.18 -6.78 -6.96
N ALA A 188 5.30 -6.05 -6.85
CA ALA A 188 6.03 -5.96 -5.60
C ALA A 188 5.15 -5.42 -4.46
N ALA A 189 5.36 -5.98 -3.27
CA ALA A 189 4.65 -5.58 -2.04
C ALA A 189 3.11 -5.54 -2.18
N GLY A 190 2.52 -6.45 -2.96
CA GLY A 190 1.07 -6.50 -3.13
C GLY A 190 0.53 -5.40 -4.03
N GLY A 191 1.29 -5.04 -5.06
CA GLY A 191 0.93 -4.03 -6.05
C GLY A 191 1.33 -2.60 -5.68
N THR A 192 2.24 -2.43 -4.71
CA THR A 192 2.78 -1.11 -4.32
C THR A 192 3.94 -0.69 -5.25
N GLY A 193 4.52 -1.63 -6.00
CA GLY A 193 5.66 -1.43 -6.90
C GLY A 193 5.41 -0.57 -8.12
#